data_eb0556f1699f684807471d25d64c17dc
#
_entry.id   eb0556f1699f684807471d25d64c17dc
#
_cell.length_a   1.000
_cell.length_b   1.000
_cell.length_c   1.000
_cell.angle_alpha   90.00
_cell.angle_beta   90.00
_cell.angle_gamma   90.00
#
_symmetry.space_group_name_H-M   'P 1'
#
loop_
_entity.id
_entity.type
_entity.pdbx_description
1 polymer ?
#
loop_
_entity_poly.entity_id
_entity_poly.type
_entity_poly.pdbx_seq_one_letter_code
_entity_poly.pdbx_strand_id
1 'polypeptide(L)'
;TAGCAAFGYLPAESAFVVEILIKAGAIPIGKTNMDQFATGLVGTRSPFGITTHPDRPELISGGSSSGSAIAVATGLAAFALGTDTAGSGRVPAALNGIVGFKPSRGLISCSGVVPACKSIDCVSIFANSPGDAALVADICIEFDHDDSFSRKNDHYNVIKVDTLSDGSLTCGFVDSNWLECCDQTYQKAYEETLKLLAKSGVDLTKVDFAPFSEAGKELYAGPWVAERTLSVGEFLSQEKKDVMDVTKEIILGGKDRTAEEVFASTYRLAELKQLCGRELDKVDILITPTAFSHPSIEQVAAEPIAVNSELGKFTNYMNLLDLCGIAIPGVDTEDGQPFGITLVAKAMEDGKLLDSASAIQRLLVGKGVTATEKGLFDRKRMEIVVCGAHME
;
A
#
# COMPACT_ATOMS: atom_id res chain seq x y z
N THR A 1 1.34 14.11 14.71
CA THR A 1 0.14 14.87 14.29
C THR A 1 -0.90 14.01 13.57
N ALA A 2 -0.51 12.89 12.98
CA ALA A 2 -1.39 12.06 12.14
C ALA A 2 -2.19 12.87 11.09
N GLY A 3 -1.58 13.90 10.48
CA GLY A 3 -2.25 14.80 9.55
C GLY A 3 -3.24 15.79 10.21
N CYS A 4 -3.17 15.99 11.53
CA CYS A 4 -4.04 16.89 12.29
C CYS A 4 -3.23 17.66 13.32
N ALA A 5 -3.10 18.98 13.19
CA ALA A 5 -2.29 19.79 14.10
C ALA A 5 -2.82 19.71 15.56
N ALA A 6 -4.15 19.67 15.73
CA ALA A 6 -4.77 19.58 17.05
C ALA A 6 -4.52 18.23 17.77
N PHE A 7 -4.10 17.19 17.03
CA PHE A 7 -3.71 15.87 17.55
C PHE A 7 -2.20 15.78 17.84
N GLY A 8 -1.46 16.87 17.62
CA GLY A 8 -0.01 16.89 17.79
C GLY A 8 0.43 16.65 19.22
N TYR A 9 1.41 15.77 19.40
CA TYR A 9 2.13 15.54 20.63
C TYR A 9 3.61 15.26 20.36
N LEU A 10 4.43 15.37 21.39
CA LEU A 10 5.83 14.96 21.33
C LEU A 10 5.95 13.55 21.90
N PRO A 11 6.32 12.54 21.10
CA PRO A 11 6.49 11.18 21.59
C PRO A 11 7.70 11.08 22.51
N ALA A 12 7.63 10.18 23.50
CA ALA A 12 8.74 9.90 24.40
C ALA A 12 9.79 8.98 23.76
N GLU A 13 9.35 8.13 22.83
CA GLU A 13 10.16 7.11 22.18
C GLU A 13 9.86 7.08 20.68
N SER A 14 10.79 6.58 19.88
CA SER A 14 10.56 6.34 18.47
C SER A 14 9.70 5.08 18.26
N ALA A 15 8.97 5.02 17.15
CA ALA A 15 8.35 3.76 16.73
C ALA A 15 9.43 2.67 16.56
N PHE A 16 9.08 1.42 16.90
CA PHE A 16 10.02 0.29 16.87
C PHE A 16 10.77 0.16 15.53
N VAL A 17 10.06 0.23 14.42
CA VAL A 17 10.65 0.17 13.08
C VAL A 17 11.62 1.31 12.80
N VAL A 18 11.36 2.51 13.32
CA VAL A 18 12.23 3.68 13.18
C VAL A 18 13.51 3.49 13.99
N GLU A 19 13.40 2.97 15.19
CA GLU A 19 14.54 2.70 16.07
C GLU A 19 15.49 1.65 15.46
N ILE A 20 14.95 0.57 14.90
CA ILE A 20 15.71 -0.45 14.20
C ILE A 20 16.48 0.15 13.02
N LEU A 21 15.83 0.95 12.21
CA LEU A 21 16.46 1.59 11.06
C LEU A 21 17.58 2.54 11.49
N ILE A 22 17.37 3.34 12.54
CA ILE A 22 18.42 4.22 13.09
C ILE A 22 19.61 3.39 13.61
N LYS A 23 19.36 2.27 14.31
CA LYS A 23 20.38 1.34 14.75
C LYS A 23 21.18 0.72 13.59
N ALA A 24 20.52 0.51 12.45
CA ALA A 24 21.15 0.05 11.21
C ALA A 24 21.94 1.14 10.47
N GLY A 25 21.96 2.36 10.97
CA GLY A 25 22.72 3.48 10.41
C GLY A 25 21.90 4.42 9.51
N ALA A 26 20.60 4.27 9.52
CA ALA A 26 19.69 5.15 8.79
C ALA A 26 19.60 6.55 9.42
N ILE A 27 19.51 7.58 8.59
CA ILE A 27 19.42 8.97 9.01
C ILE A 27 18.01 9.49 8.72
N PRO A 28 17.15 9.69 9.74
CA PRO A 28 15.83 10.27 9.53
C PRO A 28 15.97 11.75 9.16
N ILE A 29 15.43 12.15 8.00
CA ILE A 29 15.51 13.52 7.50
C ILE A 29 14.23 14.32 7.69
N GLY A 30 13.12 13.68 8.02
CA GLY A 30 11.88 14.37 8.31
C GLY A 30 10.65 13.48 8.36
N LYS A 31 9.51 14.13 8.57
CA LYS A 31 8.16 13.55 8.46
C LYS A 31 7.41 14.21 7.33
N THR A 32 6.57 13.46 6.65
CA THR A 32 5.85 13.91 5.45
C THR A 32 4.38 14.16 5.71
N ASN A 33 3.74 14.86 4.78
CA ASN A 33 2.30 15.04 4.75
C ASN A 33 1.58 13.73 4.42
N MET A 34 0.30 13.63 4.81
CA MET A 34 -0.54 12.44 4.59
C MET A 34 -2.02 12.78 4.67
N ASP A 35 -2.88 11.88 4.18
CA ASP A 35 -4.30 11.93 4.48
C ASP A 35 -4.54 11.72 5.98
N GLN A 36 -5.34 12.59 6.56
CA GLN A 36 -5.58 12.69 8.00
C GLN A 36 -6.04 11.35 8.61
N PHE A 37 -5.36 10.91 9.68
CA PHE A 37 -5.57 9.63 10.37
C PHE A 37 -5.55 8.42 9.43
N ALA A 38 -4.71 8.44 8.39
CA ALA A 38 -4.64 7.44 7.33
C ALA A 38 -6.01 7.10 6.70
N THR A 39 -6.93 8.06 6.69
CA THR A 39 -8.29 7.88 6.20
C THR A 39 -8.44 8.48 4.82
N GLY A 40 -7.90 7.80 3.83
CA GLY A 40 -7.94 8.17 2.43
C GLY A 40 -6.90 7.45 1.59
N LEU A 41 -7.10 7.51 0.26
CA LEU A 41 -6.16 7.01 -0.76
C LEU A 41 -5.82 8.12 -1.77
N VAL A 42 -6.14 9.37 -1.44
CA VAL A 42 -6.15 10.49 -2.40
C VAL A 42 -5.01 11.49 -2.21
N GLY A 43 -4.45 11.65 -1.00
CA GLY A 43 -3.41 12.64 -0.71
C GLY A 43 -3.92 14.08 -0.61
N THR A 44 -5.25 14.27 -0.61
CA THR A 44 -5.89 15.58 -0.54
C THR A 44 -6.51 15.90 0.81
N ARG A 45 -6.53 14.92 1.73
CA ARG A 45 -7.19 15.02 3.04
C ARG A 45 -6.24 15.47 4.12
N SER A 46 -5.62 16.64 3.95
CA SER A 46 -4.69 17.19 4.93
C SER A 46 -4.89 18.70 5.12
N PRO A 47 -4.96 19.21 6.36
CA PRO A 47 -4.99 20.64 6.66
C PRO A 47 -3.65 21.33 6.39
N PHE A 48 -2.57 20.56 6.18
CA PHE A 48 -1.24 21.10 5.84
C PHE A 48 -1.05 21.34 4.34
N GLY A 49 -2.10 21.14 3.55
CA GLY A 49 -2.10 21.30 2.11
C GLY A 49 -2.22 20.00 1.35
N ILE A 50 -2.53 20.11 0.07
CA ILE A 50 -2.69 18.97 -0.84
C ILE A 50 -1.30 18.56 -1.34
N THR A 51 -1.02 17.25 -1.30
CA THR A 51 0.15 16.68 -1.95
C THR A 51 -0.23 16.29 -3.37
N THR A 52 0.46 16.85 -4.35
CA THR A 52 0.18 16.67 -5.79
C THR A 52 1.22 15.75 -6.44
N HIS A 53 0.89 15.22 -7.62
CA HIS A 53 1.88 14.55 -8.47
C HIS A 53 3.00 15.54 -8.87
N PRO A 54 4.28 15.15 -8.81
CA PRO A 54 5.39 16.10 -8.99
C PRO A 54 5.45 16.76 -10.38
N ASP A 55 5.15 16.01 -11.44
CA ASP A 55 5.23 16.48 -12.82
C ASP A 55 3.88 16.95 -13.38
N ARG A 56 2.77 16.60 -12.70
CA ARG A 56 1.40 16.93 -13.11
C ARG A 56 0.61 17.40 -11.89
N PRO A 57 0.77 18.67 -11.49
CA PRO A 57 0.21 19.19 -10.23
C PRO A 57 -1.32 19.23 -10.18
N GLU A 58 -2.00 19.03 -11.30
CA GLU A 58 -3.45 18.84 -11.38
C GLU A 58 -3.92 17.47 -10.91
N LEU A 59 -3.02 16.46 -10.87
CA LEU A 59 -3.31 15.11 -10.44
C LEU A 59 -2.98 14.90 -8.97
N ILE A 60 -3.69 13.97 -8.34
CA ILE A 60 -3.42 13.57 -6.96
C ILE A 60 -2.11 12.79 -6.85
N SER A 61 -1.44 12.87 -5.71
CA SER A 61 -0.31 11.98 -5.38
C SER A 61 -0.74 10.57 -4.97
N GLY A 62 -2.03 10.36 -4.74
CA GLY A 62 -2.50 9.21 -3.96
C GLY A 62 -2.15 9.35 -2.48
N GLY A 63 -2.73 8.48 -1.66
CA GLY A 63 -2.63 8.51 -0.19
C GLY A 63 -2.88 7.14 0.43
N SER A 64 -2.92 7.07 1.76
CA SER A 64 -2.71 8.15 2.72
C SER A 64 -1.25 8.58 2.86
N SER A 65 -0.25 7.77 2.51
CA SER A 65 1.18 8.06 2.64
C SER A 65 1.71 8.94 1.49
N SER A 66 0.99 10.02 1.18
CA SER A 66 1.20 10.89 0.01
C SER A 66 2.60 11.49 -0.04
N GLY A 67 3.02 12.16 1.02
CA GLY A 67 4.32 12.80 1.06
C GLY A 67 5.49 11.82 1.07
N SER A 68 5.30 10.60 1.60
CA SER A 68 6.30 9.53 1.55
C SER A 68 6.57 9.08 0.12
N ALA A 69 5.51 8.86 -0.65
CA ALA A 69 5.64 8.52 -2.07
C ALA A 69 6.33 9.64 -2.86
N ILE A 70 5.92 10.90 -2.66
CA ILE A 70 6.52 12.05 -3.35
C ILE A 70 8.00 12.22 -2.99
N ALA A 71 8.37 12.04 -1.72
CA ALA A 71 9.77 12.17 -1.29
C ALA A 71 10.69 11.18 -2.00
N VAL A 72 10.22 9.94 -2.23
CA VAL A 72 10.96 8.92 -2.99
C VAL A 72 10.92 9.21 -4.49
N ALA A 73 9.75 9.51 -5.05
CA ALA A 73 9.57 9.77 -6.48
C ALA A 73 10.42 10.96 -6.96
N THR A 74 10.58 11.98 -6.13
CA THR A 74 11.40 13.17 -6.46
C THR A 74 12.89 13.03 -6.10
N GLY A 75 13.28 11.89 -5.49
CA GLY A 75 14.67 11.65 -5.07
C GLY A 75 15.11 12.46 -3.85
N LEU A 76 14.18 13.04 -3.10
CA LEU A 76 14.45 13.69 -1.80
C LEU A 76 14.85 12.67 -0.73
N ALA A 77 14.40 11.44 -0.89
CA ALA A 77 14.72 10.33 -0.01
C ALA A 77 15.07 9.07 -0.81
N ALA A 78 16.01 8.29 -0.33
CA ALA A 78 16.35 6.99 -0.91
C ALA A 78 15.21 5.98 -0.72
N PHE A 79 14.56 6.00 0.42
CA PHE A 79 13.33 5.28 0.72
C PHE A 79 12.50 6.04 1.77
N ALA A 80 11.26 5.65 1.92
CA ALA A 80 10.38 6.20 2.94
C ALA A 80 9.51 5.12 3.58
N LEU A 81 9.12 5.33 4.82
CA LEU A 81 8.11 4.52 5.46
C LEU A 81 6.73 5.18 5.28
N GLY A 82 5.72 4.36 5.23
CA GLY A 82 4.32 4.75 5.30
C GLY A 82 3.52 3.69 6.04
N THR A 83 2.20 3.76 5.95
CA THR A 83 1.30 2.71 6.42
C THR A 83 0.42 2.23 5.28
N ASP A 84 -0.03 0.99 5.36
CA ASP A 84 -0.97 0.41 4.42
C ASP A 84 -2.02 -0.40 5.21
N THR A 85 -3.22 0.15 5.30
CA THR A 85 -4.40 -0.50 5.88
C THR A 85 -5.36 -0.95 4.79
N ALA A 86 -5.44 -0.14 3.71
CA ALA A 86 -6.40 -0.29 2.62
C ALA A 86 -5.73 -0.20 1.22
N GLY A 87 -4.46 0.16 1.17
CA GLY A 87 -3.74 0.45 -0.06
C GLY A 87 -2.82 1.67 0.04
N SER A 88 -2.73 2.27 1.22
CA SER A 88 -2.00 3.55 1.44
C SER A 88 -0.48 3.45 1.24
N GLY A 89 0.08 2.26 1.17
CA GLY A 89 1.48 2.00 0.76
C GLY A 89 1.62 1.71 -0.74
N ARG A 90 0.55 1.25 -1.40
CA ARG A 90 0.56 0.79 -2.79
C ARG A 90 -0.01 1.81 -3.76
N VAL A 91 -1.18 2.39 -3.47
CA VAL A 91 -1.82 3.38 -4.34
C VAL A 91 -0.91 4.58 -4.62
N PRO A 92 -0.36 5.29 -3.60
CA PRO A 92 0.52 6.41 -3.89
C PRO A 92 1.82 6.01 -4.57
N ALA A 93 2.33 4.80 -4.36
CA ALA A 93 3.48 4.29 -5.10
C ALA A 93 3.18 4.13 -6.59
N ALA A 94 2.05 3.49 -6.91
CA ALA A 94 1.63 3.26 -8.29
C ALA A 94 1.37 4.55 -9.06
N LEU A 95 0.71 5.53 -8.43
CA LEU A 95 0.41 6.82 -9.05
C LEU A 95 1.65 7.70 -9.26
N ASN A 96 2.77 7.41 -8.61
CA ASN A 96 4.02 8.16 -8.75
C ASN A 96 5.15 7.34 -9.41
N GLY A 97 4.84 6.19 -10.00
CA GLY A 97 5.81 5.38 -10.74
C GLY A 97 6.96 4.81 -9.92
N ILE A 98 6.74 4.56 -8.64
CA ILE A 98 7.71 3.97 -7.70
C ILE A 98 7.21 2.65 -7.13
N VAL A 99 8.04 2.02 -6.30
CA VAL A 99 7.72 0.77 -5.61
C VAL A 99 7.09 1.06 -4.25
N GLY A 100 6.00 0.35 -3.93
CA GLY A 100 5.35 0.38 -2.62
C GLY A 100 5.14 -1.02 -2.08
N PHE A 101 5.94 -1.41 -1.08
CA PHE A 101 5.87 -2.73 -0.47
C PHE A 101 5.01 -2.73 0.78
N LYS A 102 4.00 -3.59 0.82
CA LYS A 102 3.18 -3.92 1.97
C LYS A 102 3.52 -5.34 2.44
N PRO A 103 4.23 -5.51 3.56
CA PRO A 103 4.57 -6.82 4.09
C PRO A 103 3.34 -7.58 4.59
N SER A 104 3.50 -8.85 4.88
CA SER A 104 2.56 -9.62 5.69
C SER A 104 2.28 -8.92 7.00
N ARG A 105 1.03 -8.96 7.49
CA ARG A 105 0.67 -8.29 8.74
C ARG A 105 1.54 -8.77 9.90
N GLY A 106 1.96 -7.84 10.75
CA GLY A 106 2.77 -8.12 11.92
C GLY A 106 4.20 -8.58 11.64
N LEU A 107 4.61 -8.65 10.38
CA LEU A 107 6.01 -8.96 10.03
C LEU A 107 6.94 -7.78 10.33
N ILE A 108 6.46 -6.56 10.11
CA ILE A 108 7.07 -5.32 10.62
C ILE A 108 6.17 -4.79 11.74
N SER A 109 6.76 -4.53 12.90
CA SER A 109 6.02 -4.04 14.08
C SER A 109 5.36 -2.69 13.83
N CYS A 110 4.16 -2.52 14.38
CA CYS A 110 3.42 -1.27 14.44
C CYS A 110 3.50 -0.59 15.81
N SER A 111 4.40 -1.02 16.72
CA SER A 111 4.62 -0.31 17.99
C SER A 111 5.08 1.12 17.73
N GLY A 112 4.45 2.08 18.41
CA GLY A 112 4.70 3.52 18.23
C GLY A 112 4.04 4.13 16.99
N VAL A 113 3.28 3.35 16.22
CA VAL A 113 2.48 3.85 15.09
C VAL A 113 1.07 4.19 15.57
N VAL A 114 0.57 5.40 15.25
CA VAL A 114 -0.84 5.76 15.54
C VAL A 114 -1.75 4.88 14.68
N PRO A 115 -2.58 4.02 15.28
CA PRO A 115 -3.32 3.04 14.50
C PRO A 115 -4.48 3.67 13.71
N ALA A 116 -4.71 3.15 12.51
CA ALA A 116 -5.96 3.35 11.77
C ALA A 116 -6.93 2.18 12.06
N CYS A 117 -6.56 0.96 11.68
CA CYS A 117 -7.24 -0.28 12.06
C CYS A 117 -6.17 -1.23 12.62
N LYS A 118 -5.99 -1.20 13.93
CA LYS A 118 -4.86 -1.85 14.62
C LYS A 118 -4.66 -3.32 14.24
N SER A 119 -5.77 -4.05 14.00
CA SER A 119 -5.73 -5.48 13.68
C SER A 119 -5.22 -5.78 12.26
N ILE A 120 -5.21 -4.79 11.37
CA ILE A 120 -4.89 -4.98 9.95
C ILE A 120 -3.88 -3.97 9.39
N ASP A 121 -3.43 -3.01 10.19
CA ASP A 121 -2.41 -2.05 9.78
C ASP A 121 -1.08 -2.75 9.46
N CYS A 122 -0.38 -2.23 8.47
CA CYS A 122 0.99 -2.61 8.13
C CYS A 122 1.83 -1.36 7.96
N VAL A 123 3.07 -1.38 8.44
CA VAL A 123 4.09 -0.44 7.99
C VAL A 123 4.45 -0.82 6.55
N SER A 124 4.47 0.15 5.65
CA SER A 124 4.84 -0.01 4.24
C SER A 124 6.14 0.70 3.91
N ILE A 125 6.81 0.23 2.87
CA ILE A 125 8.10 0.75 2.42
C ILE A 125 7.94 1.29 1.00
N PHE A 126 8.31 2.54 0.78
CA PHE A 126 8.45 3.16 -0.52
C PHE A 126 9.92 3.16 -0.95
N ALA A 127 10.19 2.75 -2.18
CA ALA A 127 11.53 2.67 -2.74
C ALA A 127 11.50 2.84 -4.27
N ASN A 128 12.66 2.97 -4.90
CA ASN A 128 12.75 3.07 -6.35
C ASN A 128 12.83 1.70 -7.05
N SER A 129 13.18 0.65 -6.32
CA SER A 129 13.24 -0.72 -6.85
C SER A 129 12.76 -1.76 -5.82
N PRO A 130 12.29 -2.95 -6.26
CA PRO A 130 11.99 -4.04 -5.34
C PRO A 130 13.22 -4.50 -4.52
N GLY A 131 14.43 -4.39 -5.08
CA GLY A 131 15.67 -4.69 -4.36
C GLY A 131 15.92 -3.75 -3.20
N ASP A 132 15.66 -2.46 -3.39
CA ASP A 132 15.77 -1.46 -2.32
C ASP A 132 14.70 -1.69 -1.25
N ALA A 133 13.47 -1.99 -1.66
CA ALA A 133 12.39 -2.32 -0.72
C ALA A 133 12.72 -3.59 0.09
N ALA A 134 13.30 -4.61 -0.53
CA ALA A 134 13.75 -5.83 0.13
C ALA A 134 14.85 -5.58 1.15
N LEU A 135 15.84 -4.73 0.81
CA LEU A 135 16.92 -4.38 1.72
C LEU A 135 16.40 -3.67 2.99
N VAL A 136 15.48 -2.73 2.80
CA VAL A 136 14.85 -2.03 3.94
C VAL A 136 13.98 -2.98 4.75
N ALA A 137 13.22 -3.86 4.07
CA ALA A 137 12.36 -4.84 4.73
C ALA A 137 13.18 -5.83 5.58
N ASP A 138 14.31 -6.34 5.07
CA ASP A 138 15.19 -7.26 5.80
C ASP A 138 15.68 -6.65 7.13
N ILE A 139 15.94 -5.35 7.14
CA ILE A 139 16.31 -4.61 8.35
C ILE A 139 15.12 -4.46 9.31
N CYS A 140 13.92 -4.15 8.77
CA CYS A 140 12.73 -3.84 9.56
C CYS A 140 12.03 -5.07 10.14
N ILE A 141 12.27 -6.26 9.58
CA ILE A 141 11.60 -7.49 9.98
C ILE A 141 12.30 -8.06 11.23
N GLU A 142 11.83 -7.60 12.36
CA GLU A 142 12.25 -8.08 13.68
C GLU A 142 11.02 -8.30 14.56
N PHE A 143 11.01 -9.39 15.32
CA PHE A 143 9.89 -9.71 16.21
C PHE A 143 9.90 -8.76 17.40
N ASP A 144 8.81 -8.05 17.58
CA ASP A 144 8.59 -7.13 18.67
C ASP A 144 7.71 -7.78 19.76
N HIS A 145 8.24 -7.93 20.96
CA HIS A 145 7.53 -8.51 22.10
C HIS A 145 6.42 -7.59 22.66
N ASP A 146 6.50 -6.30 22.38
CA ASP A 146 5.55 -5.28 22.86
C ASP A 146 4.40 -5.02 21.89
N ASP A 147 4.51 -5.50 20.64
CA ASP A 147 3.42 -5.48 19.67
C ASP A 147 2.65 -6.81 19.69
N SER A 148 1.41 -6.76 20.22
CA SER A 148 0.52 -7.94 20.28
C SER A 148 0.17 -8.54 18.91
N PHE A 149 0.40 -7.83 17.82
CA PHE A 149 0.18 -8.29 16.44
C PHE A 149 1.49 -8.66 15.73
N SER A 150 2.66 -8.45 16.37
CA SER A 150 3.93 -8.86 15.78
C SER A 150 4.01 -10.37 15.60
N ARG A 151 4.56 -10.79 14.48
CA ARG A 151 4.75 -12.22 14.15
C ARG A 151 6.22 -12.48 13.87
N LYS A 152 6.69 -13.65 14.32
CA LYS A 152 8.04 -14.11 13.98
C LYS A 152 8.10 -14.39 12.48
N ASN A 153 9.19 -13.97 11.86
CA ASN A 153 9.45 -14.32 10.49
C ASN A 153 9.70 -15.83 10.39
N ASP A 154 8.97 -16.52 9.52
CA ASP A 154 9.22 -17.93 9.24
C ASP A 154 10.54 -18.05 8.47
N HIS A 155 11.36 -19.06 8.78
CA HIS A 155 12.66 -19.28 8.13
C HIS A 155 12.53 -19.61 6.63
N TYR A 156 11.34 -19.93 6.13
CA TYR A 156 11.06 -20.08 4.69
C TYR A 156 10.80 -18.74 4.00
N ASN A 157 10.46 -17.70 4.74
CA ASN A 157 10.21 -16.36 4.22
C ASN A 157 11.51 -15.54 4.22
N VAL A 158 12.43 -15.90 3.36
CA VAL A 158 13.73 -15.24 3.24
C VAL A 158 13.59 -13.95 2.45
N ILE A 159 13.85 -12.82 3.09
CA ILE A 159 13.82 -11.50 2.45
C ILE A 159 15.14 -11.27 1.73
N LYS A 160 15.26 -11.83 0.55
CA LYS A 160 16.38 -11.60 -0.37
C LYS A 160 15.80 -11.42 -1.76
N VAL A 161 16.48 -10.64 -2.57
CA VAL A 161 16.24 -10.59 -4.00
C VAL A 161 17.36 -11.39 -4.66
N ASP A 162 17.12 -12.67 -4.82
CA ASP A 162 17.90 -13.52 -5.70
C ASP A 162 17.20 -13.59 -7.07
N THR A 163 17.95 -13.77 -8.10
CA THR A 163 17.38 -13.98 -9.43
C THR A 163 16.62 -15.29 -9.42
N LEU A 164 15.32 -15.27 -9.79
CA LEU A 164 14.61 -16.49 -10.13
C LEU A 164 15.48 -17.26 -11.13
N SER A 165 16.13 -18.30 -10.64
CA SER A 165 16.90 -19.21 -11.46
C SER A 165 15.94 -20.25 -12.01
N ASP A 166 15.73 -20.26 -13.33
CA ASP A 166 15.23 -21.36 -14.16
C ASP A 166 13.81 -21.91 -13.93
N GLY A 167 12.93 -21.19 -13.23
CA GLY A 167 11.51 -21.56 -13.09
C GLY A 167 10.61 -20.65 -13.94
N SER A 168 9.68 -21.21 -14.70
CA SER A 168 8.59 -20.45 -15.29
C SER A 168 7.72 -19.87 -14.18
N LEU A 169 7.67 -18.52 -14.06
CA LEU A 169 6.78 -17.85 -13.13
C LEU A 169 5.34 -17.92 -13.64
N THR A 170 4.44 -18.49 -12.87
CA THR A 170 3.00 -18.50 -13.16
C THR A 170 2.33 -17.33 -12.46
N CYS A 171 1.85 -16.37 -13.25
CA CYS A 171 1.16 -15.18 -12.74
C CYS A 171 -0.35 -15.27 -12.96
N GLY A 172 -1.11 -15.09 -11.88
CA GLY A 172 -2.55 -14.86 -11.96
C GLY A 172 -2.84 -13.46 -12.50
N PHE A 173 -3.92 -13.30 -13.25
CA PHE A 173 -4.41 -12.00 -13.68
C PHE A 173 -5.94 -11.88 -13.56
N VAL A 174 -6.44 -10.65 -13.44
CA VAL A 174 -7.87 -10.34 -13.45
C VAL A 174 -8.34 -10.10 -14.87
N ASP A 175 -9.53 -10.62 -15.20
CA ASP A 175 -10.07 -10.48 -16.56
C ASP A 175 -10.70 -9.10 -16.84
N SER A 176 -11.08 -8.88 -18.10
CA SER A 176 -11.63 -7.62 -18.60
C SER A 176 -12.91 -7.17 -17.87
N ASN A 177 -13.72 -8.10 -17.34
CA ASN A 177 -14.94 -7.74 -16.62
C ASN A 177 -14.66 -6.95 -15.35
N TRP A 178 -13.51 -7.22 -14.71
CA TRP A 178 -13.05 -6.49 -13.53
C TRP A 178 -12.42 -5.13 -13.88
N LEU A 179 -12.05 -4.94 -15.14
CA LEU A 179 -11.44 -3.71 -15.62
C LEU A 179 -12.46 -2.68 -16.10
N GLU A 180 -13.76 -3.03 -16.21
CA GLU A 180 -14.80 -2.09 -16.63
C GLU A 180 -14.93 -0.84 -15.75
N CYS A 181 -14.47 -0.93 -14.49
CA CYS A 181 -14.40 0.22 -13.61
C CYS A 181 -13.19 1.13 -13.88
N CYS A 182 -12.17 0.63 -14.56
CA CYS A 182 -10.99 1.41 -14.90
C CYS A 182 -11.28 2.31 -16.09
N ASP A 183 -10.61 3.46 -16.15
CA ASP A 183 -10.62 4.23 -17.38
C ASP A 183 -9.90 3.49 -18.52
N GLN A 184 -10.17 3.90 -19.75
CA GLN A 184 -9.67 3.19 -20.93
C GLN A 184 -8.14 3.19 -21.03
N THR A 185 -7.48 4.23 -20.53
CA THR A 185 -6.02 4.33 -20.59
C THR A 185 -5.38 3.34 -19.63
N TYR A 186 -5.98 3.18 -18.44
CA TYR A 186 -5.55 2.20 -17.43
C TYR A 186 -5.85 0.75 -17.85
N GLN A 187 -7.01 0.50 -18.48
CA GLN A 187 -7.31 -0.82 -19.07
C GLN A 187 -6.23 -1.23 -20.07
N LYS A 188 -5.91 -0.35 -21.03
CA LYS A 188 -4.89 -0.59 -22.04
C LYS A 188 -3.50 -0.79 -21.43
N ALA A 189 -3.12 0.04 -20.47
CA ALA A 189 -1.83 -0.08 -19.78
C ALA A 189 -1.68 -1.44 -19.07
N TYR A 190 -2.74 -1.92 -18.43
CA TYR A 190 -2.75 -3.25 -17.80
C TYR A 190 -2.63 -4.36 -18.86
N GLU A 191 -3.42 -4.31 -19.93
CA GLU A 191 -3.36 -5.30 -21.01
C GLU A 191 -1.99 -5.34 -21.70
N GLU A 192 -1.38 -4.18 -21.97
CA GLU A 192 -0.04 -4.11 -22.54
C GLU A 192 1.03 -4.66 -21.59
N THR A 193 0.90 -4.38 -20.29
CA THR A 193 1.76 -4.96 -19.25
C THR A 193 1.68 -6.49 -19.30
N LEU A 194 0.49 -7.07 -19.30
CA LEU A 194 0.30 -8.52 -19.38
C LEU A 194 0.84 -9.11 -20.70
N LYS A 195 0.60 -8.44 -21.83
CA LYS A 195 1.14 -8.87 -23.14
C LYS A 195 2.67 -8.90 -23.16
N LEU A 196 3.33 -7.92 -22.53
CA LEU A 196 4.78 -7.89 -22.45
C LEU A 196 5.32 -9.01 -21.57
N LEU A 197 4.66 -9.29 -20.45
CA LEU A 197 5.03 -10.40 -19.57
C LEU A 197 4.89 -11.75 -20.28
N ALA A 198 3.77 -11.98 -20.96
CA ALA A 198 3.56 -13.20 -21.76
C ALA A 198 4.61 -13.37 -22.86
N LYS A 199 4.93 -12.31 -23.61
CA LYS A 199 6.00 -12.32 -24.61
C LYS A 199 7.40 -12.59 -24.02
N SER A 200 7.57 -12.30 -22.73
CA SER A 200 8.82 -12.53 -22.00
C SER A 200 8.88 -13.91 -21.32
N GLY A 201 7.89 -14.77 -21.57
CA GLY A 201 7.88 -16.17 -21.08
C GLY A 201 7.19 -16.35 -19.73
N VAL A 202 6.47 -15.37 -19.23
CA VAL A 202 5.64 -15.51 -18.02
C VAL A 202 4.35 -16.25 -18.37
N ASP A 203 4.03 -17.31 -17.64
CA ASP A 203 2.76 -18.01 -17.78
C ASP A 203 1.63 -17.22 -17.10
N LEU A 204 0.59 -16.90 -17.87
CA LEU A 204 -0.56 -16.14 -17.36
C LEU A 204 -1.78 -17.03 -17.19
N THR A 205 -2.32 -17.05 -15.96
CA THR A 205 -3.51 -17.83 -15.59
C THR A 205 -4.61 -16.88 -15.07
N LYS A 206 -5.83 -17.01 -15.63
CA LYS A 206 -6.97 -16.23 -15.15
C LYS A 206 -7.36 -16.66 -13.73
N VAL A 207 -7.55 -15.68 -12.84
CA VAL A 207 -7.98 -15.86 -11.46
C VAL A 207 -9.41 -15.31 -11.29
N ASP A 208 -10.28 -16.01 -10.57
CA ASP A 208 -11.56 -15.46 -10.15
C ASP A 208 -11.35 -14.42 -9.05
N PHE A 209 -11.57 -13.14 -9.41
CA PHE A 209 -11.37 -12.03 -8.49
C PHE A 209 -12.62 -11.71 -7.64
N ALA A 210 -13.77 -12.37 -7.87
CA ALA A 210 -15.00 -12.09 -7.14
C ALA A 210 -14.84 -12.19 -5.60
N PRO A 211 -14.24 -13.26 -5.04
CA PRO A 211 -14.09 -13.36 -3.59
C PRO A 211 -13.13 -12.30 -3.00
N PHE A 212 -12.13 -11.86 -3.75
CA PHE A 212 -11.23 -10.77 -3.32
C PHE A 212 -11.99 -9.44 -3.27
N SER A 213 -12.75 -9.13 -4.32
CA SER A 213 -13.58 -7.92 -4.38
C SER A 213 -14.61 -7.88 -3.25
N GLU A 214 -15.24 -9.02 -2.95
CA GLU A 214 -16.21 -9.12 -1.85
C GLU A 214 -15.53 -8.90 -0.49
N ALA A 215 -14.36 -9.48 -0.25
CA ALA A 215 -13.58 -9.24 0.95
C ALA A 215 -13.22 -7.74 1.10
N GLY A 216 -12.86 -7.07 0.01
CA GLY A 216 -12.53 -5.65 0.03
C GLY A 216 -13.68 -4.74 0.48
N LYS A 217 -14.93 -5.14 0.22
CA LYS A 217 -16.11 -4.38 0.65
C LYS A 217 -16.27 -4.36 2.17
N GLU A 218 -15.85 -5.42 2.87
CA GLU A 218 -15.96 -5.52 4.32
C GLU A 218 -15.19 -4.42 5.07
N LEU A 219 -14.19 -3.80 4.44
CA LEU A 219 -13.34 -2.80 5.10
C LEU A 219 -14.10 -1.54 5.52
N TYR A 220 -14.95 -1.02 4.64
CA TYR A 220 -15.71 0.21 4.88
C TYR A 220 -17.22 -0.01 5.00
N ALA A 221 -17.78 -0.98 4.30
CA ALA A 221 -19.17 -1.36 4.46
C ALA A 221 -19.39 -2.25 5.68
N GLY A 222 -18.39 -3.04 6.05
CA GLY A 222 -18.36 -3.89 7.24
C GLY A 222 -17.92 -3.17 8.51
N PRO A 223 -17.65 -3.92 9.58
CA PRO A 223 -17.42 -3.37 10.92
C PRO A 223 -15.99 -2.85 11.15
N TRP A 224 -15.04 -3.05 10.25
CA TRP A 224 -13.64 -2.63 10.48
C TRP A 224 -13.48 -1.12 10.64
N VAL A 225 -14.43 -0.32 10.13
CA VAL A 225 -14.47 1.13 10.39
C VAL A 225 -14.61 1.45 11.90
N ALA A 226 -15.14 0.52 12.71
CA ALA A 226 -15.21 0.67 14.15
C ALA A 226 -13.82 0.69 14.82
N GLU A 227 -12.81 0.01 14.26
CA GLU A 227 -11.44 0.11 14.78
C GLU A 227 -10.86 1.51 14.63
N ARG A 228 -11.18 2.23 13.54
CA ARG A 228 -10.83 3.64 13.38
C ARG A 228 -11.47 4.50 14.45
N THR A 229 -12.71 4.20 14.81
CA THR A 229 -13.42 4.88 15.90
C THR A 229 -12.75 4.59 17.26
N LEU A 230 -12.31 3.36 17.52
CA LEU A 230 -11.57 3.02 18.73
C LEU A 230 -10.25 3.78 18.84
N SER A 231 -9.56 3.99 17.71
CA SER A 231 -8.28 4.66 17.68
C SER A 231 -8.37 6.16 17.98
N VAL A 232 -9.23 6.89 17.28
CA VAL A 232 -9.26 8.36 17.35
C VAL A 232 -10.67 8.94 17.52
N GLY A 233 -11.69 8.11 17.67
CA GLY A 233 -13.10 8.55 17.71
C GLY A 233 -13.42 9.45 18.91
N GLU A 234 -12.79 9.25 20.07
CA GLU A 234 -12.94 10.13 21.23
C GLU A 234 -12.41 11.53 20.91
N PHE A 235 -11.21 11.62 20.34
CA PHE A 235 -10.64 12.89 19.90
C PHE A 235 -11.53 13.58 18.86
N LEU A 236 -12.01 12.86 17.86
CA LEU A 236 -12.87 13.39 16.78
C LEU A 236 -14.27 13.78 17.25
N SER A 237 -14.72 13.25 18.39
CA SER A 237 -16.00 13.63 19.01
C SER A 237 -15.95 14.99 19.69
N GLN A 238 -14.74 15.52 19.93
CA GLN A 238 -14.53 16.86 20.40
C GLN A 238 -14.50 17.80 19.17
N GLU A 239 -15.09 18.98 19.28
CA GLU A 239 -15.00 19.98 18.22
C GLU A 239 -13.59 20.58 18.21
N LYS A 240 -12.70 19.99 17.44
CA LYS A 240 -11.33 20.44 17.24
C LYS A 240 -11.18 21.15 15.89
N LYS A 241 -10.36 22.19 15.88
CA LYS A 241 -9.91 22.81 14.63
C LYS A 241 -9.04 21.81 13.84
N ASP A 242 -8.97 21.96 12.54
CA ASP A 242 -8.14 21.19 11.64
C ASP A 242 -8.55 19.73 11.43
N VAL A 243 -9.70 19.30 11.94
CA VAL A 243 -10.32 18.03 11.60
C VAL A 243 -11.17 18.22 10.34
N MET A 244 -10.89 17.46 9.29
CA MET A 244 -11.63 17.52 8.02
C MET A 244 -12.97 16.77 8.16
N ASP A 245 -14.05 17.38 7.65
CA ASP A 245 -15.42 16.82 7.77
C ASP A 245 -15.53 15.42 7.18
N VAL A 246 -14.95 15.19 5.99
CA VAL A 246 -14.93 13.88 5.34
C VAL A 246 -14.24 12.80 6.19
N THR A 247 -13.17 13.15 6.86
CA THR A 247 -12.43 12.23 7.76
C THR A 247 -13.26 11.92 9.01
N LYS A 248 -13.87 12.95 9.58
CA LYS A 248 -14.75 12.85 10.76
C LYS A 248 -15.97 11.97 10.44
N GLU A 249 -16.62 12.20 9.32
CA GLU A 249 -17.79 11.42 8.85
C GLU A 249 -17.45 9.93 8.73
N ILE A 250 -16.37 9.59 8.01
CA ILE A 250 -15.96 8.19 7.79
C ILE A 250 -15.65 7.50 9.13
N ILE A 251 -14.83 8.12 9.98
CA ILE A 251 -14.37 7.49 11.22
C ILE A 251 -15.52 7.35 12.23
N LEU A 252 -16.32 8.40 12.43
CA LEU A 252 -17.42 8.36 13.39
C LEU A 252 -18.60 7.49 12.91
N GLY A 253 -18.71 7.21 11.62
CA GLY A 253 -19.67 6.22 11.08
C GLY A 253 -19.45 4.80 11.59
N GLY A 254 -18.32 4.51 12.21
CA GLY A 254 -18.05 3.23 12.86
C GLY A 254 -18.68 3.05 14.26
N LYS A 255 -19.23 4.11 14.88
CA LYS A 255 -19.76 4.08 16.25
C LYS A 255 -20.95 3.15 16.45
N ASP A 256 -21.78 3.00 15.44
CA ASP A 256 -23.07 2.29 15.55
C ASP A 256 -22.97 0.82 15.12
N ARG A 257 -21.76 0.31 14.87
CA ARG A 257 -21.52 -1.09 14.53
C ARG A 257 -21.74 -2.00 15.73
N THR A 258 -22.53 -3.05 15.52
CA THR A 258 -22.87 -4.01 16.58
C THR A 258 -21.87 -5.15 16.67
N ALA A 259 -21.83 -5.82 17.83
CA ALA A 259 -21.03 -7.04 17.99
C ALA A 259 -21.47 -8.17 17.02
N GLU A 260 -22.76 -8.24 16.71
CA GLU A 260 -23.31 -9.22 15.75
C GLU A 260 -22.75 -8.99 14.35
N GLU A 261 -22.68 -7.72 13.89
CA GLU A 261 -22.06 -7.38 12.60
C GLU A 261 -20.57 -7.78 12.60
N VAL A 262 -19.84 -7.54 13.69
CA VAL A 262 -18.41 -7.93 13.79
C VAL A 262 -18.23 -9.43 13.60
N PHE A 263 -19.03 -10.26 14.30
CA PHE A 263 -18.93 -11.72 14.17
C PHE A 263 -19.40 -12.20 12.81
N ALA A 264 -20.49 -11.68 12.26
CA ALA A 264 -20.98 -12.04 10.93
C ALA A 264 -19.92 -11.76 9.85
N SER A 265 -19.32 -10.57 9.86
CA SER A 265 -18.24 -10.22 8.93
C SER A 265 -16.98 -11.05 9.15
N THR A 266 -16.65 -11.39 10.40
CA THR A 266 -15.51 -12.26 10.71
C THR A 266 -15.72 -13.67 10.12
N TYR A 267 -16.91 -14.23 10.25
CA TYR A 267 -17.23 -15.53 9.64
C TYR A 267 -17.20 -15.45 8.12
N ARG A 268 -17.81 -14.41 7.54
CA ARG A 268 -17.78 -14.20 6.10
C ARG A 268 -16.37 -14.05 5.56
N LEU A 269 -15.54 -13.30 6.25
CA LEU A 269 -14.14 -13.11 5.85
C LEU A 269 -13.35 -14.43 5.91
N ALA A 270 -13.62 -15.30 6.88
CA ALA A 270 -12.99 -16.61 6.95
C ALA A 270 -13.36 -17.49 5.74
N GLU A 271 -14.63 -17.46 5.30
CA GLU A 271 -15.06 -18.14 4.07
C GLU A 271 -14.38 -17.58 2.83
N LEU A 272 -14.35 -16.25 2.69
CA LEU A 272 -13.71 -15.57 1.58
C LEU A 272 -12.20 -15.84 1.53
N LYS A 273 -11.55 -15.93 2.69
CA LYS A 273 -10.13 -16.30 2.79
C LYS A 273 -9.87 -17.71 2.21
N GLN A 274 -10.78 -18.66 2.42
CA GLN A 274 -10.67 -20.00 1.83
C GLN A 274 -10.86 -19.98 0.31
N LEU A 275 -11.82 -19.18 -0.18
CA LEU A 275 -12.06 -19.04 -1.63
C LEU A 275 -10.86 -18.38 -2.32
N CYS A 276 -10.38 -17.25 -1.78
CA CYS A 276 -9.20 -16.55 -2.30
C CYS A 276 -7.95 -17.44 -2.25
N GLY A 277 -7.79 -18.22 -1.19
CA GLY A 277 -6.69 -19.17 -1.04
C GLY A 277 -6.64 -20.19 -2.19
N ARG A 278 -7.80 -20.75 -2.58
CA ARG A 278 -7.90 -21.67 -3.71
C ARG A 278 -7.51 -21.05 -5.04
N GLU A 279 -7.81 -19.76 -5.23
CA GLU A 279 -7.40 -19.02 -6.43
C GLU A 279 -5.88 -18.78 -6.43
N LEU A 280 -5.33 -18.40 -5.28
CA LEU A 280 -3.88 -18.20 -5.12
C LEU A 280 -3.07 -19.51 -5.16
N ASP A 281 -3.69 -20.67 -4.90
CA ASP A 281 -3.05 -21.98 -5.06
C ASP A 281 -2.75 -22.36 -6.53
N LYS A 282 -3.38 -21.66 -7.49
CA LYS A 282 -3.21 -21.91 -8.93
C LYS A 282 -1.98 -21.20 -9.52
N VAL A 283 -1.42 -20.24 -8.79
CA VAL A 283 -0.42 -19.31 -9.31
C VAL A 283 0.67 -19.02 -8.29
N ASP A 284 1.81 -18.54 -8.75
CA ASP A 284 2.89 -18.11 -7.86
C ASP A 284 2.58 -16.75 -7.23
N ILE A 285 2.06 -15.83 -8.03
CA ILE A 285 1.61 -14.50 -7.62
C ILE A 285 0.36 -14.10 -8.42
N LEU A 286 -0.47 -13.25 -7.84
CA LEU A 286 -1.57 -12.59 -8.55
C LEU A 286 -1.14 -11.17 -8.93
N ILE A 287 -1.42 -10.76 -10.18
CA ILE A 287 -1.21 -9.41 -10.70
C ILE A 287 -2.57 -8.71 -10.86
N THR A 288 -2.71 -7.53 -10.25
CA THR A 288 -3.89 -6.67 -10.43
C THR A 288 -3.45 -5.27 -10.84
N PRO A 289 -4.30 -4.44 -11.47
CA PRO A 289 -4.09 -3.01 -11.43
C PRO A 289 -3.97 -2.57 -9.96
N THR A 290 -3.23 -1.49 -9.67
CA THR A 290 -3.21 -0.93 -8.32
C THR A 290 -4.35 0.04 -8.10
N ALA A 291 -4.67 0.85 -9.10
CA ALA A 291 -5.74 1.84 -9.09
C ALA A 291 -6.59 1.72 -10.38
N PHE A 292 -7.79 2.30 -10.35
CA PHE A 292 -8.71 2.29 -11.49
C PHE A 292 -8.42 3.40 -12.52
N SER A 293 -7.77 4.48 -12.07
CA SER A 293 -7.38 5.65 -12.86
C SER A 293 -6.40 6.50 -12.08
N HIS A 294 -5.97 7.63 -12.66
CA HIS A 294 -5.23 8.68 -11.95
C HIS A 294 -6.11 9.94 -11.84
N PRO A 295 -6.92 10.08 -10.78
CA PRO A 295 -7.87 11.19 -10.66
C PRO A 295 -7.19 12.55 -10.53
N SER A 296 -7.85 13.58 -11.03
CA SER A 296 -7.47 14.96 -10.75
C SER A 296 -7.92 15.39 -9.35
N ILE A 297 -7.27 16.44 -8.83
CA ILE A 297 -7.67 17.07 -7.56
C ILE A 297 -9.12 17.56 -7.63
N GLU A 298 -9.52 18.08 -8.79
CA GLU A 298 -10.89 18.57 -9.02
C GLU A 298 -11.91 17.42 -8.95
N GLN A 299 -11.63 16.27 -9.57
CA GLN A 299 -12.49 15.09 -9.48
C GLN A 299 -12.66 14.61 -8.04
N VAL A 300 -11.56 14.56 -7.27
CA VAL A 300 -11.62 14.20 -5.85
C VAL A 300 -12.41 15.22 -5.03
N ALA A 301 -12.28 16.51 -5.33
CA ALA A 301 -13.02 17.56 -4.64
C ALA A 301 -14.52 17.49 -4.92
N ALA A 302 -14.90 17.11 -6.14
CA ALA A 302 -16.32 16.94 -6.54
C ALA A 302 -16.97 15.71 -5.88
N GLU A 303 -16.24 14.58 -5.79
CA GLU A 303 -16.76 13.32 -5.26
C GLU A 303 -15.76 12.64 -4.29
N PRO A 304 -15.52 13.24 -3.10
CA PRO A 304 -14.41 12.86 -2.23
C PRO A 304 -14.52 11.45 -1.64
N ILE A 305 -15.72 10.89 -1.53
CA ILE A 305 -15.95 9.52 -1.03
C ILE A 305 -15.95 8.52 -2.18
N ALA A 306 -16.64 8.81 -3.27
CA ALA A 306 -16.79 7.88 -4.40
C ALA A 306 -15.43 7.61 -5.08
N VAL A 307 -14.70 8.64 -5.46
CA VAL A 307 -13.36 8.51 -6.08
C VAL A 307 -12.40 7.76 -5.16
N ASN A 308 -12.42 8.07 -3.86
CA ASN A 308 -11.58 7.35 -2.90
C ASN A 308 -11.95 5.87 -2.80
N SER A 309 -13.23 5.53 -2.85
CA SER A 309 -13.70 4.15 -2.76
C SER A 309 -13.29 3.33 -4.00
N GLU A 310 -13.37 3.93 -5.19
CA GLU A 310 -12.90 3.30 -6.42
C GLU A 310 -11.37 3.05 -6.41
N LEU A 311 -10.58 3.97 -5.86
CA LEU A 311 -9.12 3.77 -5.70
C LEU A 311 -8.79 2.54 -4.85
N GLY A 312 -9.65 2.19 -3.90
CA GLY A 312 -9.47 1.02 -3.03
C GLY A 312 -9.89 -0.33 -3.63
N LYS A 313 -10.51 -0.34 -4.81
CA LYS A 313 -11.14 -1.53 -5.38
C LYS A 313 -10.21 -2.74 -5.55
N PHE A 314 -8.97 -2.48 -5.96
CA PHE A 314 -7.95 -3.51 -6.13
C PHE A 314 -6.99 -3.65 -4.94
N THR A 315 -7.22 -2.95 -3.84
CA THR A 315 -6.28 -2.93 -2.71
C THR A 315 -6.91 -3.26 -1.35
N ASN A 316 -8.18 -2.91 -1.11
CA ASN A 316 -8.84 -2.99 0.19
C ASN A 316 -8.90 -4.41 0.80
N TYR A 317 -8.95 -5.46 -0.02
CA TYR A 317 -9.08 -6.85 0.42
C TYR A 317 -7.82 -7.39 1.10
N MET A 318 -6.66 -6.84 0.76
CA MET A 318 -5.37 -7.49 1.01
C MET A 318 -5.05 -7.64 2.50
N ASN A 319 -5.26 -6.59 3.28
CA ASN A 319 -5.01 -6.61 4.72
C ASN A 319 -6.01 -7.48 5.47
N LEU A 320 -7.29 -7.46 5.05
CA LEU A 320 -8.34 -8.32 5.60
C LEU A 320 -8.05 -9.81 5.39
N LEU A 321 -7.56 -10.17 4.20
CA LEU A 321 -7.21 -11.55 3.84
C LEU A 321 -5.83 -11.98 4.34
N ASP A 322 -5.09 -11.08 5.01
CA ASP A 322 -3.72 -11.35 5.47
C ASP A 322 -2.77 -11.75 4.33
N LEU A 323 -2.78 -10.97 3.24
CA LEU A 323 -1.88 -11.18 2.10
C LEU A 323 -0.73 -10.16 2.16
N CYS A 324 0.41 -10.48 1.55
CA CYS A 324 1.44 -9.48 1.26
C CYS A 324 1.31 -8.97 -0.17
N GLY A 325 1.83 -7.77 -0.44
CA GLY A 325 1.73 -7.15 -1.75
C GLY A 325 2.78 -6.08 -2.01
N ILE A 326 3.08 -5.91 -3.28
CA ILE A 326 4.00 -4.87 -3.74
C ILE A 326 3.45 -4.22 -5.01
N ALA A 327 3.30 -2.90 -4.97
CA ALA A 327 3.06 -2.13 -6.19
C ALA A 327 4.40 -1.85 -6.88
N ILE A 328 4.43 -2.08 -8.19
CA ILE A 328 5.57 -1.77 -9.05
C ILE A 328 5.07 -1.05 -10.30
N PRO A 329 5.91 -0.26 -10.99
CA PRO A 329 5.56 0.34 -12.27
C PRO A 329 5.20 -0.72 -13.32
N GLY A 330 4.06 -0.54 -13.98
CA GLY A 330 3.66 -1.23 -15.21
C GLY A 330 4.01 -0.40 -16.45
N VAL A 331 3.42 -0.74 -17.60
CA VAL A 331 3.55 0.08 -18.81
C VAL A 331 2.77 1.37 -18.62
N ASP A 332 3.41 2.52 -18.83
CA ASP A 332 2.76 3.81 -18.72
C ASP A 332 1.56 3.93 -19.67
N THR A 333 0.61 4.77 -19.32
CA THR A 333 -0.54 5.05 -20.17
C THR A 333 -0.14 5.75 -21.47
N GLU A 334 -1.01 5.73 -22.48
CA GLU A 334 -0.74 6.35 -23.79
C GLU A 334 -0.43 7.86 -23.71
N ASP A 335 -0.96 8.55 -22.69
CA ASP A 335 -0.69 9.96 -22.40
C ASP A 335 0.48 10.17 -21.42
N GLY A 336 1.24 9.12 -21.12
CA GLY A 336 2.46 9.14 -20.32
C GLY A 336 2.22 9.33 -18.83
N GLN A 337 1.06 8.92 -18.32
CA GLN A 337 0.85 8.85 -16.86
C GLN A 337 1.44 7.57 -16.31
N PRO A 338 1.98 7.59 -15.08
CA PRO A 338 2.38 6.38 -14.40
C PRO A 338 1.21 5.41 -14.25
N PHE A 339 1.45 4.16 -14.57
CA PHE A 339 0.54 3.07 -14.27
C PHE A 339 1.26 2.03 -13.43
N GLY A 340 0.64 1.61 -12.33
CA GLY A 340 1.19 0.59 -11.44
C GLY A 340 0.36 -0.67 -11.38
N ILE A 341 1.05 -1.80 -11.34
CA ILE A 341 0.46 -3.10 -11.02
C ILE A 341 0.80 -3.48 -9.57
N THR A 342 -0.12 -4.17 -8.91
CA THR A 342 0.14 -4.79 -7.60
C THR A 342 0.34 -6.29 -7.78
N LEU A 343 1.47 -6.78 -7.32
CA LEU A 343 1.75 -8.20 -7.17
C LEU A 343 1.31 -8.63 -5.78
N VAL A 344 0.64 -9.78 -5.68
CA VAL A 344 0.02 -10.28 -4.46
C VAL A 344 0.48 -11.71 -4.20
N ALA A 345 0.87 -12.01 -2.96
CA ALA A 345 1.17 -13.34 -2.49
C ALA A 345 0.50 -13.62 -1.14
N LYS A 346 0.54 -14.89 -0.72
CA LYS A 346 0.00 -15.30 0.58
C LYS A 346 0.83 -14.72 1.73
N ALA A 347 0.23 -14.71 2.90
CA ALA A 347 0.94 -14.33 4.11
C ALA A 347 2.24 -15.12 4.29
N MET A 348 3.31 -14.44 4.67
CA MET A 348 4.64 -15.02 4.90
C MET A 348 5.33 -15.56 3.63
N GLU A 349 4.88 -15.11 2.45
CA GLU A 349 5.57 -15.32 1.17
C GLU A 349 6.25 -14.02 0.65
N ASP A 350 6.62 -13.13 1.57
CA ASP A 350 7.18 -11.81 1.25
C ASP A 350 8.49 -11.91 0.45
N GLY A 351 9.35 -12.85 0.77
CA GLY A 351 10.58 -13.11 0.02
C GLY A 351 10.29 -13.52 -1.43
N LYS A 352 9.39 -14.48 -1.64
CA LYS A 352 8.94 -14.92 -2.98
C LYS A 352 8.33 -13.75 -3.75
N LEU A 353 7.53 -12.92 -3.09
CA LEU A 353 6.90 -11.75 -3.68
C LEU A 353 7.94 -10.73 -4.18
N LEU A 354 8.93 -10.40 -3.35
CA LEU A 354 9.99 -9.44 -3.68
C LEU A 354 10.91 -9.95 -4.81
N ASP A 355 11.23 -11.25 -4.83
CA ASP A 355 11.96 -11.88 -5.92
C ASP A 355 11.19 -11.82 -7.22
N SER A 356 9.89 -12.17 -7.19
CA SER A 356 9.00 -12.10 -8.35
C SER A 356 8.86 -10.66 -8.86
N ALA A 357 8.74 -9.69 -7.95
CA ALA A 357 8.65 -8.28 -8.32
C ALA A 357 9.92 -7.80 -9.01
N SER A 358 11.10 -8.19 -8.52
CA SER A 358 12.39 -7.87 -9.17
C SER A 358 12.52 -8.51 -10.55
N ALA A 359 12.08 -9.76 -10.70
CA ALA A 359 12.10 -10.44 -11.99
C ALA A 359 11.16 -9.75 -13.00
N ILE A 360 9.91 -9.47 -12.59
CA ILE A 360 8.92 -8.80 -13.43
C ILE A 360 9.39 -7.39 -13.80
N GLN A 361 9.90 -6.60 -12.86
CA GLN A 361 10.40 -5.26 -13.18
C GLN A 361 11.51 -5.30 -14.22
N ARG A 362 12.47 -6.23 -14.12
CA ARG A 362 13.51 -6.41 -15.15
C ARG A 362 12.96 -6.74 -16.54
N LEU A 363 11.87 -7.50 -16.62
CA LEU A 363 11.21 -7.80 -17.89
C LEU A 363 10.50 -6.59 -18.50
N LEU A 364 10.06 -5.64 -17.69
CA LEU A 364 9.32 -4.44 -18.10
C LEU A 364 10.22 -3.24 -18.38
N VAL A 365 11.36 -3.10 -17.70
CA VAL A 365 12.30 -1.99 -17.88
C VAL A 365 12.73 -1.84 -19.33
N GLY A 366 12.70 -0.60 -19.82
CA GLY A 366 13.05 -0.26 -21.21
C GLY A 366 11.97 -0.58 -22.26
N LYS A 367 10.78 -1.05 -21.84
CA LYS A 367 9.66 -1.40 -22.71
C LYS A 367 8.44 -0.50 -22.52
N GLY A 368 8.64 0.81 -22.35
CA GLY A 368 7.56 1.78 -22.12
C GLY A 368 7.20 1.93 -20.62
N VAL A 369 8.09 1.52 -19.76
CA VAL A 369 7.99 1.73 -18.32
C VAL A 369 8.96 2.82 -17.92
N THR A 370 8.48 3.91 -17.37
CA THR A 370 9.28 4.97 -16.75
C THR A 370 9.69 4.56 -15.33
N ALA A 371 10.16 3.33 -15.17
CA ALA A 371 10.86 2.97 -13.95
C ALA A 371 12.12 3.83 -13.90
N THR A 372 12.25 4.64 -12.87
CA THR A 372 13.48 5.37 -12.64
C THR A 372 14.60 4.35 -12.53
N GLU A 373 15.52 4.30 -13.50
CA GLU A 373 16.80 3.57 -13.41
C GLU A 373 17.69 4.09 -12.27
N LYS A 374 17.15 4.92 -11.43
CA LYS A 374 17.77 5.42 -10.21
C LYS A 374 17.66 4.41 -9.07
N GLY A 375 17.85 3.13 -9.38
CA GLY A 375 18.24 2.13 -8.40
C GLY A 375 19.64 2.47 -7.91
N LEU A 376 19.75 3.31 -6.92
CA LEU A 376 21.01 3.82 -6.37
C LEU A 376 21.13 3.46 -4.91
N PHE A 377 21.38 2.20 -4.62
CA PHE A 377 22.22 1.92 -3.49
C PHE A 377 23.68 1.84 -3.96
N ASP A 378 24.35 2.99 -4.02
CA ASP A 378 25.77 2.97 -3.67
C ASP A 378 25.83 2.61 -2.18
N ARG A 379 26.29 1.39 -1.87
CA ARG A 379 26.35 0.79 -0.51
C ARG A 379 27.08 1.64 0.53
N LYS A 380 27.45 2.87 0.23
CA LYS A 380 28.25 3.77 1.09
C LYS A 380 27.47 4.91 1.74
N ARG A 381 26.21 5.19 1.35
CA ARG A 381 25.36 6.20 2.00
C ARG A 381 23.89 5.82 1.89
N MET A 382 23.24 5.66 3.03
CA MET A 382 21.81 5.44 3.12
C MET A 382 21.18 6.66 3.80
N GLU A 383 20.50 7.49 3.02
CA GLU A 383 19.69 8.61 3.55
C GLU A 383 18.22 8.14 3.64
N ILE A 384 17.61 8.26 4.81
CA ILE A 384 16.24 7.83 5.05
C ILE A 384 15.34 9.02 5.35
N VAL A 385 14.18 9.04 4.73
CA VAL A 385 13.03 9.76 5.24
C VAL A 385 12.17 8.78 6.02
N VAL A 386 12.10 8.96 7.30
CA VAL A 386 11.10 8.31 8.12
C VAL A 386 9.82 9.10 7.99
N CYS A 387 8.83 8.52 7.39
CA CYS A 387 7.65 9.23 6.97
C CYS A 387 6.40 8.45 7.23
N GLY A 388 5.42 9.15 7.39
CA GLY A 388 4.11 8.75 7.73
C GLY A 388 3.79 9.38 9.06
N ALA A 389 2.78 10.18 9.10
CA ALA A 389 2.35 10.86 10.30
C ALA A 389 1.87 9.89 11.39
N HIS A 390 1.95 8.59 11.16
CA HIS A 390 1.67 7.55 12.13
C HIS A 390 2.92 7.03 12.84
N MET A 391 4.11 7.39 12.37
CA MET A 391 5.36 6.96 13.00
C MET A 391 5.92 8.12 13.79
N GLU A 392 5.86 8.03 15.07
CA GLU A 392 6.38 9.01 16.01
C GLU A 392 7.57 8.48 16.79
#